data_1d469a1a313d1957c84989945f8cdf2d
#
_entry.id   1d469a1a313d1957c84989945f8cdf2d
#
_cell.length_a   1.000
_cell.length_b   1.000
_cell.length_c   1.000
_cell.angle_alpha   90.00
_cell.angle_beta   90.00
_cell.angle_gamma   90.00
#
_symmetry.space_group_name_H-M   'P 1'
#
loop_
_entity.id
_entity.type
_entity.pdbx_description
1 polymer ?
#
loop_
_entity_poly.entity_id
_entity_poly.type
_entity_poly.pdbx_seq_one_letter_code
_entity_poly.pdbx_strand_id
1 'polypeptide(L)'
;MPDLPIEKLTAIAQLPMAAQDKVAFRIDPESVECQADSIQYTRSENRTVVFNVFPGGQPLVVGYVSGDLCRALEDQGKDELIDAVIDQFEIVFGEQAAETISEPEAATWGMHPYVLGAWAYPLPGALTARANLASSVDNRLFFAGEATSQTAAGTVHGAWQSGRDAAVQIAESLGRKVESPPGSDNHPI
;
A
#
# COMPACT_ATOMS: atom_id res chain seq x y z
N MET A 1 -17.05 22.18 1.85
CA MET A 1 -16.69 21.10 0.92
C MET A 1 -17.63 21.18 -0.27
N PRO A 2 -17.20 20.94 -1.51
CA PRO A 2 -18.15 20.79 -2.59
C PRO A 2 -19.06 19.59 -2.31
N ASP A 3 -20.35 19.73 -2.61
CA ASP A 3 -21.30 18.63 -2.52
C ASP A 3 -20.98 17.61 -3.63
N LEU A 4 -20.50 16.43 -3.24
CA LEU A 4 -20.23 15.37 -4.19
C LEU A 4 -21.53 14.65 -4.57
N PRO A 5 -21.71 14.25 -5.84
CA PRO A 5 -22.84 13.43 -6.27
C PRO A 5 -22.92 12.12 -5.48
N ILE A 6 -24.13 11.60 -5.32
CA ILE A 6 -24.37 10.37 -4.55
C ILE A 6 -23.59 9.17 -5.09
N GLU A 7 -23.44 9.09 -6.41
CA GLU A 7 -22.67 8.03 -7.09
C GLU A 7 -21.20 8.08 -6.69
N LYS A 8 -20.64 9.31 -6.51
CA LYS A 8 -19.26 9.51 -6.06
C LYS A 8 -19.10 9.10 -4.59
N LEU A 9 -20.02 9.52 -3.74
CA LEU A 9 -20.02 9.13 -2.32
C LEU A 9 -20.15 7.61 -2.15
N THR A 10 -21.01 6.99 -2.95
CA THR A 10 -21.19 5.54 -2.99
C THR A 10 -19.90 4.85 -3.42
N ALA A 11 -19.23 5.33 -4.47
CA ALA A 11 -17.97 4.78 -4.95
C ALA A 11 -16.88 4.87 -3.88
N ILE A 12 -16.77 5.99 -3.16
CA ILE A 12 -15.83 6.17 -2.04
C ILE A 12 -16.13 5.14 -0.93
N ALA A 13 -17.38 4.99 -0.53
CA ALA A 13 -17.78 4.05 0.51
C ALA A 13 -17.55 2.57 0.11
N GLN A 14 -17.60 2.27 -1.19
CA GLN A 14 -17.38 0.93 -1.74
C GLN A 14 -15.91 0.56 -1.97
N LEU A 15 -15.00 1.50 -1.75
CA LEU A 15 -13.55 1.32 -1.90
C LEU A 15 -12.82 1.67 -0.60
N PRO A 16 -13.05 0.91 0.50
CA PRO A 16 -12.32 1.14 1.74
C PRO A 16 -10.82 0.85 1.57
N MET A 17 -10.03 1.40 2.49
CA MET A 17 -8.59 1.17 2.54
C MET A 17 -8.26 -0.10 3.34
N ALA A 18 -7.43 -0.96 2.78
CA ALA A 18 -6.86 -2.10 3.47
C ALA A 18 -5.88 -1.63 4.55
N ALA A 19 -5.84 -2.33 5.68
CA ALA A 19 -4.83 -2.13 6.70
C ALA A 19 -3.61 -3.01 6.39
N GLN A 20 -2.47 -2.39 6.20
CA GLN A 20 -1.17 -3.04 6.20
C GLN A 20 -0.09 -2.03 6.56
N ASP A 21 0.72 -2.40 7.53
CA ASP A 21 1.89 -1.65 7.94
C ASP A 21 3.16 -2.46 7.71
N LYS A 22 4.27 -1.76 7.78
CA LYS A 22 5.60 -2.33 7.60
C LYS A 22 6.50 -1.90 8.74
N VAL A 23 7.24 -2.87 9.26
CA VAL A 23 8.36 -2.63 10.16
C VAL A 23 9.62 -3.08 9.45
N ALA A 24 10.57 -2.17 9.31
CA ALA A 24 11.88 -2.45 8.71
C ALA A 24 12.96 -2.33 9.78
N PHE A 25 13.93 -3.22 9.76
CA PHE A 25 15.09 -3.20 10.66
C PHE A 25 16.32 -3.83 10.00
N ARG A 26 17.50 -3.46 10.50
CA ARG A 26 18.75 -4.08 10.10
C ARG A 26 19.03 -5.30 10.96
N ILE A 27 19.68 -6.30 10.37
CA ILE A 27 20.23 -7.47 11.07
C ILE A 27 21.65 -7.76 10.57
N ASP A 28 22.41 -8.55 11.34
CA ASP A 28 23.62 -9.17 10.84
C ASP A 28 23.25 -10.25 9.81
N PRO A 29 23.70 -10.17 8.54
CA PRO A 29 23.39 -11.17 7.53
C PRO A 29 23.86 -12.59 7.88
N GLU A 30 24.87 -12.73 8.73
CA GLU A 30 25.39 -14.04 9.17
C GLU A 30 24.48 -14.68 10.24
N SER A 31 23.56 -13.92 10.84
CA SER A 31 22.65 -14.40 11.88
C SER A 31 21.49 -15.26 11.36
N VAL A 32 21.20 -15.23 10.06
CA VAL A 32 20.11 -15.98 9.43
C VAL A 32 20.54 -16.67 8.14
N GLU A 33 20.15 -17.92 7.95
CA GLU A 33 20.40 -18.67 6.72
C GLU A 33 19.31 -18.42 5.68
N CYS A 34 19.30 -17.23 5.06
CA CYS A 34 18.34 -16.85 4.02
C CYS A 34 19.04 -16.30 2.78
N GLN A 35 18.45 -16.56 1.61
CA GLN A 35 18.86 -15.91 0.37
C GLN A 35 18.22 -14.51 0.28
N ALA A 36 18.80 -13.63 -0.55
CA ALA A 36 18.21 -12.34 -0.85
C ALA A 36 16.79 -12.51 -1.41
N ASP A 37 15.90 -11.57 -1.06
CA ASP A 37 14.50 -11.53 -1.44
C ASP A 37 13.67 -12.75 -1.00
N SER A 38 14.14 -13.53 0.00
CA SER A 38 13.34 -14.63 0.53
C SER A 38 12.17 -14.14 1.37
N ILE A 39 11.05 -14.86 1.24
CA ILE A 39 9.83 -14.60 2.00
C ILE A 39 9.66 -15.68 3.06
N GLN A 40 9.59 -15.25 4.32
CA GLN A 40 9.33 -16.08 5.48
C GLN A 40 8.08 -15.57 6.20
N TYR A 41 7.41 -16.42 6.97
CA TYR A 41 6.21 -15.98 7.69
C TYR A 41 5.97 -16.80 8.95
N THR A 42 5.41 -16.14 9.97
CA THR A 42 4.79 -16.82 11.10
C THR A 42 3.39 -17.24 10.74
N ARG A 43 2.99 -18.42 11.19
CA ARG A 43 1.63 -18.90 11.07
C ARG A 43 1.08 -19.17 12.47
N SER A 44 0.38 -18.20 13.03
CA SER A 44 -0.43 -18.39 14.22
C SER A 44 -1.87 -17.98 13.91
N GLU A 45 -2.84 -18.50 14.63
CA GLU A 45 -4.27 -18.27 14.36
C GLU A 45 -4.65 -16.80 14.27
N ASN A 46 -3.92 -15.90 14.95
CA ASN A 46 -4.25 -14.47 15.03
C ASN A 46 -3.07 -13.52 14.84
N ARG A 47 -1.87 -14.01 14.51
CA ARG A 47 -0.66 -13.16 14.38
C ARG A 47 0.23 -13.65 13.24
N THR A 48 -0.19 -13.40 12.00
CA THR A 48 0.67 -13.68 10.85
C THR A 48 1.43 -12.43 10.47
N VAL A 49 2.76 -12.51 10.54
CA VAL A 49 3.68 -11.52 9.98
C VAL A 49 4.42 -12.17 8.83
N VAL A 50 4.52 -11.46 7.72
CA VAL A 50 5.30 -11.87 6.55
C VAL A 50 6.59 -11.08 6.52
N PHE A 51 7.72 -11.75 6.42
CA PHE A 51 9.04 -11.14 6.35
C PHE A 51 9.62 -11.24 4.95
N ASN A 52 10.03 -10.12 4.38
CA ASN A 52 10.92 -10.07 3.24
C ASN A 52 12.34 -9.88 3.79
N VAL A 53 13.19 -10.90 3.57
CA VAL A 53 14.56 -10.97 4.11
C VAL A 53 15.52 -10.57 3.01
N PHE A 54 16.42 -9.66 3.33
CA PHE A 54 17.45 -9.12 2.44
C PHE A 54 16.90 -8.56 1.11
N PRO A 55 15.89 -7.64 1.15
CA PRO A 55 15.33 -7.06 -0.06
C PRO A 55 16.43 -6.38 -0.90
N GLY A 56 16.55 -6.82 -2.17
CA GLY A 56 17.61 -6.36 -3.06
C GLY A 56 19.03 -6.62 -2.55
N GLY A 57 19.24 -7.65 -1.72
CA GLY A 57 20.52 -8.01 -1.14
C GLY A 57 21.01 -7.08 -0.01
N GLN A 58 20.15 -6.18 0.48
CA GLN A 58 20.50 -5.29 1.61
C GLN A 58 20.39 -6.02 2.94
N PRO A 59 21.20 -5.68 3.98
CA PRO A 59 21.13 -6.27 5.32
C PRO A 59 19.90 -5.74 6.09
N LEU A 60 18.73 -5.95 5.52
CA LEU A 60 17.44 -5.50 6.03
C LEU A 60 16.46 -6.66 6.10
N VAL A 61 15.52 -6.54 7.02
CA VAL A 61 14.27 -7.31 7.02
C VAL A 61 13.10 -6.35 7.02
N VAL A 62 12.06 -6.68 6.25
CA VAL A 62 10.80 -5.93 6.27
C VAL A 62 9.69 -6.88 6.68
N GLY A 63 9.13 -6.65 7.87
CA GLY A 63 7.94 -7.34 8.37
C GLY A 63 6.66 -6.63 7.92
N TYR A 64 5.70 -7.40 7.41
CA TYR A 64 4.39 -6.92 6.96
C TYR A 64 3.32 -7.43 7.91
N VAL A 65 2.56 -6.51 8.49
CA VAL A 65 1.39 -6.80 9.33
C VAL A 65 0.14 -6.32 8.61
N SER A 66 -0.92 -7.12 8.58
CA SER A 66 -2.12 -6.80 7.80
C SER A 66 -3.41 -7.08 8.57
N GLY A 67 -4.51 -6.49 8.08
CA GLY A 67 -5.86 -6.75 8.55
C GLY A 67 -6.12 -6.26 9.98
N ASP A 68 -6.91 -7.04 10.73
CA ASP A 68 -7.33 -6.64 12.08
C ASP A 68 -6.16 -6.57 13.08
N LEU A 69 -5.15 -7.41 12.91
CA LEU A 69 -3.93 -7.32 13.72
C LEU A 69 -3.21 -5.98 13.51
N CYS A 70 -3.08 -5.53 12.25
CA CYS A 70 -2.48 -4.24 11.92
C CYS A 70 -3.24 -3.09 12.62
N ARG A 71 -4.57 -3.04 12.50
CA ARG A 71 -5.40 -2.02 13.16
C ARG A 71 -5.25 -2.03 14.69
N ALA A 72 -5.27 -3.23 15.28
CA ALA A 72 -5.13 -3.35 16.74
C ALA A 72 -3.76 -2.88 17.24
N LEU A 73 -2.69 -3.06 16.46
CA LEU A 73 -1.35 -2.58 16.80
C LEU A 73 -1.19 -1.08 16.54
N GLU A 74 -1.78 -0.55 15.46
CA GLU A 74 -1.81 0.90 15.20
C GLU A 74 -2.48 1.66 16.36
N ASP A 75 -3.58 1.12 16.91
CA ASP A 75 -4.30 1.72 18.06
C ASP A 75 -3.45 1.74 19.34
N GLN A 76 -2.49 0.83 19.49
CA GLN A 76 -1.58 0.77 20.63
C GLN A 76 -0.34 1.64 20.46
N GLY A 77 0.01 1.96 19.22
CA GLY A 77 1.10 2.85 18.87
C GLY A 77 2.25 2.20 18.10
N LYS A 78 3.15 3.05 17.61
CA LYS A 78 4.26 2.64 16.73
C LYS A 78 5.23 1.68 17.42
N ASP A 79 5.52 1.91 18.70
CA ASP A 79 6.48 1.08 19.46
C ASP A 79 5.93 -0.34 19.65
N GLU A 80 4.65 -0.47 19.98
CA GLU A 80 3.99 -1.77 20.12
C GLU A 80 3.95 -2.56 18.80
N LEU A 81 3.75 -1.86 17.68
CA LEU A 81 3.84 -2.46 16.35
C LEU A 81 5.25 -3.01 16.07
N ILE A 82 6.29 -2.25 16.42
CA ILE A 82 7.69 -2.67 16.27
C ILE A 82 7.96 -3.90 17.13
N ASP A 83 7.63 -3.84 18.42
CA ASP A 83 7.87 -4.93 19.39
C ASP A 83 7.14 -6.21 18.94
N ALA A 84 5.87 -6.10 18.54
CA ALA A 84 5.10 -7.24 18.07
C ALA A 84 5.70 -7.90 16.80
N VAL A 85 6.32 -7.13 15.91
CA VAL A 85 6.98 -7.68 14.71
C VAL A 85 8.32 -8.32 15.07
N ILE A 86 9.08 -7.73 16.01
CA ILE A 86 10.34 -8.30 16.50
C ILE A 86 10.09 -9.62 17.22
N ASP A 87 9.05 -9.72 18.06
CA ASP A 87 8.65 -10.98 18.72
C ASP A 87 8.35 -12.08 17.67
N GLN A 88 7.67 -11.73 16.59
CA GLN A 88 7.40 -12.69 15.51
C GLN A 88 8.65 -13.05 14.70
N PHE A 89 9.60 -12.12 14.56
CA PHE A 89 10.89 -12.38 13.93
C PHE A 89 11.70 -13.39 14.77
N GLU A 90 11.76 -13.22 16.09
CA GLU A 90 12.43 -14.15 17.01
C GLU A 90 11.85 -15.57 16.92
N ILE A 91 10.52 -15.71 16.80
CA ILE A 91 9.85 -17.00 16.62
C ILE A 91 10.32 -17.72 15.35
N VAL A 92 10.59 -16.98 14.26
CA VAL A 92 10.98 -17.56 12.95
C VAL A 92 12.48 -17.84 12.90
N PHE A 93 13.31 -16.92 13.40
CA PHE A 93 14.76 -16.91 13.17
C PHE A 93 15.58 -17.20 14.44
N GLY A 94 14.93 -17.18 15.61
CA GLY A 94 15.56 -17.46 16.91
C GLY A 94 16.14 -16.22 17.61
N GLU A 95 16.39 -16.36 18.90
CA GLU A 95 16.88 -15.32 19.79
C GLU A 95 18.21 -14.70 19.30
N GLN A 96 19.15 -15.53 18.84
CA GLN A 96 20.45 -15.06 18.37
C GLN A 96 20.34 -14.10 17.18
N ALA A 97 19.39 -14.34 16.26
CA ALA A 97 19.13 -13.44 15.14
C ALA A 97 18.45 -12.14 15.62
N ALA A 98 17.51 -12.25 16.55
CA ALA A 98 16.80 -11.11 17.13
C ALA A 98 17.74 -10.16 17.89
N GLU A 99 18.77 -10.67 18.58
CA GLU A 99 19.78 -9.86 19.27
C GLU A 99 20.61 -8.97 18.31
N THR A 100 20.65 -9.27 17.02
CA THR A 100 21.36 -8.46 16.02
C THR A 100 20.53 -7.30 15.45
N ILE A 101 19.25 -7.21 15.81
CA ILE A 101 18.34 -6.17 15.30
C ILE A 101 18.83 -4.78 15.70
N SER A 102 18.84 -3.89 14.72
CA SER A 102 19.17 -2.48 14.92
C SER A 102 18.33 -1.59 14.02
N GLU A 103 18.18 -0.32 14.41
CA GLU A 103 17.47 0.72 13.66
C GLU A 103 16.03 0.31 13.24
N PRO A 104 15.16 -0.19 14.16
CA PRO A 104 13.81 -0.54 13.81
C PRO A 104 12.98 0.72 13.51
N GLU A 105 12.27 0.69 12.39
CA GLU A 105 11.38 1.75 11.95
C GLU A 105 10.05 1.18 11.45
N ALA A 106 8.94 1.82 11.80
CA ALA A 106 7.61 1.45 11.34
C ALA A 106 6.93 2.56 10.53
N ALA A 107 6.18 2.15 9.53
CA ALA A 107 5.27 3.02 8.78
C ALA A 107 3.83 2.65 9.12
N THR A 108 3.11 3.58 9.77
CA THR A 108 1.72 3.43 10.22
C THR A 108 0.79 4.20 9.28
N TRP A 109 0.43 3.58 8.16
CA TRP A 109 -0.32 4.24 7.10
C TRP A 109 -1.79 4.46 7.45
N GLY A 110 -2.39 3.62 8.29
CA GLY A 110 -3.76 3.78 8.76
C GLY A 110 -3.96 5.03 9.61
N MET A 111 -2.93 5.43 10.36
CA MET A 111 -2.92 6.63 11.20
C MET A 111 -2.60 7.91 10.43
N HIS A 112 -2.16 7.81 9.17
CA HIS A 112 -1.83 8.99 8.37
C HIS A 112 -3.10 9.71 7.89
N PRO A 113 -3.32 11.01 8.23
CA PRO A 113 -4.61 11.69 8.07
C PRO A 113 -5.12 11.82 6.63
N TYR A 114 -4.27 11.64 5.63
CA TYR A 114 -4.60 11.75 4.21
C TYR A 114 -4.47 10.42 3.44
N VAL A 115 -4.05 9.33 4.11
CA VAL A 115 -3.84 8.01 3.48
C VAL A 115 -4.84 7.01 4.02
N LEU A 116 -4.96 6.88 5.35
CA LEU A 116 -5.94 6.06 6.07
C LEU A 116 -5.85 4.54 5.76
N GLY A 117 -4.72 4.07 5.30
CA GLY A 117 -4.48 2.66 5.00
C GLY A 117 -3.43 2.44 3.92
N ALA A 118 -3.34 1.23 3.40
CA ALA A 118 -2.29 0.81 2.47
C ALA A 118 -2.71 0.90 0.99
N TRP A 119 -3.85 0.33 0.63
CA TRP A 119 -4.43 0.41 -0.72
C TRP A 119 -5.95 0.24 -0.68
N ALA A 120 -6.65 0.75 -1.70
CA ALA A 120 -8.09 0.60 -1.82
C ALA A 120 -8.46 -0.79 -2.36
N TYR A 121 -9.52 -1.40 -1.79
CA TYR A 121 -10.09 -2.65 -2.31
C TYR A 121 -11.60 -2.53 -2.51
N PRO A 122 -12.18 -3.16 -3.55
CA PRO A 122 -13.61 -3.09 -3.78
C PRO A 122 -14.34 -4.05 -2.83
N LEU A 123 -15.44 -3.59 -2.25
CA LEU A 123 -16.37 -4.47 -1.54
C LEU A 123 -17.06 -5.45 -2.51
N PRO A 124 -17.57 -6.60 -2.03
CA PRO A 124 -18.34 -7.51 -2.85
C PRO A 124 -19.48 -6.80 -3.59
N GLY A 125 -19.57 -7.00 -4.90
CA GLY A 125 -20.56 -6.37 -5.77
C GLY A 125 -20.21 -4.97 -6.29
N ALA A 126 -19.09 -4.37 -5.88
CA ALA A 126 -18.67 -3.02 -6.23
C ALA A 126 -17.80 -2.94 -7.51
N LEU A 127 -18.12 -3.70 -8.55
CA LEU A 127 -17.33 -3.79 -9.79
C LEU A 127 -17.12 -2.44 -10.50
N THR A 128 -18.08 -1.53 -10.42
CA THR A 128 -18.02 -0.21 -11.08
C THR A 128 -17.47 0.90 -10.19
N ALA A 129 -17.17 0.62 -8.93
CA ALA A 129 -16.78 1.65 -7.96
C ALA A 129 -15.52 2.42 -8.40
N ARG A 130 -14.50 1.74 -8.95
CA ARG A 130 -13.27 2.39 -9.43
C ARG A 130 -13.54 3.32 -10.62
N ALA A 131 -14.37 2.91 -11.56
CA ALA A 131 -14.76 3.74 -12.70
C ALA A 131 -15.56 4.97 -12.23
N ASN A 132 -16.50 4.77 -11.31
CA ASN A 132 -17.28 5.87 -10.73
C ASN A 132 -16.40 6.82 -9.90
N LEU A 133 -15.39 6.29 -9.18
CA LEU A 133 -14.41 7.11 -8.48
C LEU A 133 -13.55 7.92 -9.45
N ALA A 134 -13.14 7.35 -10.58
CA ALA A 134 -12.32 8.00 -11.59
C ALA A 134 -13.06 9.12 -12.36
N SER A 135 -14.40 9.06 -12.47
CA SER A 135 -15.17 10.05 -13.21
C SER A 135 -15.01 11.46 -12.62
N SER A 136 -14.94 12.48 -13.46
CA SER A 136 -14.90 13.88 -13.00
C SER A 136 -16.26 14.31 -12.44
N VAL A 137 -16.25 15.35 -11.61
CA VAL A 137 -17.47 16.02 -11.13
C VAL A 137 -17.50 17.42 -11.73
N ASP A 138 -18.56 17.73 -12.48
CA ASP A 138 -18.83 19.02 -13.13
C ASP A 138 -17.68 19.55 -14.00
N ASN A 139 -16.82 18.68 -14.53
CA ASN A 139 -15.58 19.03 -15.22
C ASN A 139 -14.67 19.99 -14.43
N ARG A 140 -14.74 19.95 -13.11
CA ARG A 140 -14.00 20.81 -12.17
C ARG A 140 -13.22 20.04 -11.12
N LEU A 141 -13.69 18.87 -10.71
CA LEU A 141 -13.00 17.97 -9.80
C LEU A 141 -12.62 16.71 -10.55
N PHE A 142 -11.36 16.37 -10.48
CA PHE A 142 -10.79 15.19 -11.13
C PHE A 142 -10.10 14.32 -10.08
N PHE A 143 -10.13 13.03 -10.26
CA PHE A 143 -9.66 12.05 -9.30
C PHE A 143 -8.60 11.16 -9.93
N ALA A 144 -7.51 10.95 -9.21
CA ALA A 144 -6.42 10.07 -9.59
C ALA A 144 -5.88 9.34 -8.36
N GLY A 145 -5.16 8.26 -8.58
CA GLY A 145 -4.60 7.40 -7.57
C GLY A 145 -4.84 5.93 -7.92
N GLU A 146 -4.21 5.02 -7.20
CA GLU A 146 -4.39 3.58 -7.45
C GLU A 146 -5.84 3.13 -7.34
N ALA A 147 -6.62 3.79 -6.46
CA ALA A 147 -8.02 3.50 -6.21
C ALA A 147 -8.91 3.71 -7.45
N THR A 148 -8.51 4.59 -8.39
CA THR A 148 -9.23 4.88 -9.64
C THR A 148 -8.82 3.96 -10.79
N SER A 149 -7.71 3.23 -10.65
CA SER A 149 -7.22 2.32 -11.69
C SER A 149 -8.09 1.06 -11.77
N GLN A 150 -8.59 0.74 -12.94
CA GLN A 150 -9.42 -0.45 -13.17
C GLN A 150 -8.59 -1.71 -13.45
N THR A 151 -7.37 -1.56 -13.95
CA THR A 151 -6.51 -2.67 -14.42
C THR A 151 -5.28 -2.90 -13.56
N ALA A 152 -4.81 -1.88 -12.84
CA ALA A 152 -3.58 -1.90 -12.06
C ALA A 152 -3.79 -1.30 -10.65
N ALA A 153 -4.92 -1.61 -10.02
CA ALA A 153 -5.23 -1.16 -8.67
C ALA A 153 -4.21 -1.67 -7.64
N GLY A 154 -3.96 -0.91 -6.59
CA GLY A 154 -3.00 -1.25 -5.54
C GLY A 154 -1.54 -1.13 -5.97
N THR A 155 -1.24 -0.53 -7.11
CA THR A 155 0.13 -0.44 -7.65
C THR A 155 0.57 0.99 -7.92
N VAL A 156 1.89 1.23 -7.84
CA VAL A 156 2.50 2.53 -8.14
C VAL A 156 2.27 2.93 -9.61
N HIS A 157 2.43 1.99 -10.54
CA HIS A 157 2.21 2.27 -11.96
C HIS A 157 0.73 2.56 -12.28
N GLY A 158 -0.21 1.90 -11.59
CA GLY A 158 -1.63 2.23 -11.69
C GLY A 158 -1.97 3.63 -11.19
N ALA A 159 -1.37 4.05 -10.08
CA ALA A 159 -1.50 5.41 -9.58
C ALA A 159 -0.92 6.44 -10.56
N TRP A 160 0.26 6.17 -11.12
CA TRP A 160 0.90 7.05 -12.10
C TRP A 160 0.07 7.17 -13.39
N GLN A 161 -0.41 6.05 -13.94
CA GLN A 161 -1.24 6.05 -15.14
C GLN A 161 -2.55 6.83 -14.91
N SER A 162 -3.23 6.61 -13.78
CA SER A 162 -4.46 7.34 -13.47
C SER A 162 -4.23 8.86 -13.34
N GLY A 163 -3.06 9.27 -12.84
CA GLY A 163 -2.68 10.69 -12.81
C GLY A 163 -2.50 11.30 -14.20
N ARG A 164 -1.91 10.55 -15.14
CA ARG A 164 -1.84 10.96 -16.55
C ARG A 164 -3.22 11.07 -17.19
N ASP A 165 -4.08 10.08 -16.97
CA ASP A 165 -5.44 10.07 -17.52
C ASP A 165 -6.26 11.25 -16.99
N ALA A 166 -6.15 11.57 -15.70
CA ALA A 166 -6.77 12.75 -15.12
C ALA A 166 -6.24 14.07 -15.71
N ALA A 167 -4.92 14.16 -15.96
CA ALA A 167 -4.32 15.33 -16.60
C ALA A 167 -4.82 15.54 -18.04
N VAL A 168 -5.02 14.46 -18.81
CA VAL A 168 -5.64 14.52 -20.13
C VAL A 168 -7.08 15.03 -20.03
N GLN A 169 -7.89 14.48 -19.15
CA GLN A 169 -9.26 14.93 -18.93
C GLN A 169 -9.34 16.43 -18.57
N ILE A 170 -8.42 16.90 -17.71
CA ILE A 170 -8.33 18.33 -17.35
C ILE A 170 -8.03 19.18 -18.58
N ALA A 171 -7.03 18.80 -19.37
CA ALA A 171 -6.65 19.56 -20.55
C ALA A 171 -7.78 19.63 -21.58
N GLU A 172 -8.48 18.52 -21.83
CA GLU A 172 -9.64 18.45 -22.69
C GLU A 172 -10.79 19.35 -22.22
N SER A 173 -11.06 19.34 -20.89
CA SER A 173 -12.07 20.21 -20.28
C SER A 173 -11.77 21.70 -20.43
N LEU A 174 -10.50 22.05 -20.59
CA LEU A 174 -10.01 23.41 -20.85
C LEU A 174 -9.86 23.73 -22.36
N GLY A 175 -10.30 22.81 -23.25
CA GLY A 175 -10.17 22.97 -24.68
C GLY A 175 -8.73 22.89 -25.20
N ARG A 176 -7.82 22.28 -24.45
CA ARG A 176 -6.41 22.09 -24.82
C ARG A 176 -6.20 20.71 -25.41
N LYS A 177 -5.46 20.63 -26.53
CA LYS A 177 -4.98 19.33 -27.03
C LYS A 177 -3.77 18.88 -26.21
N VAL A 178 -3.80 17.63 -25.78
CA VAL A 178 -2.64 16.97 -25.13
C VAL A 178 -1.93 16.19 -26.22
N GLU A 179 -0.68 16.55 -26.51
CA GLU A 179 0.20 15.70 -27.29
C GLU A 179 0.65 14.54 -26.40
N SER A 180 0.45 13.30 -26.86
CA SER A 180 0.99 12.14 -26.16
C SER A 180 2.51 12.27 -26.07
N PRO A 181 3.13 12.09 -24.90
CA PRO A 181 4.58 12.16 -24.81
C PRO A 181 5.20 11.09 -25.70
N PRO A 182 6.33 11.39 -26.37
CA PRO A 182 7.02 10.43 -27.20
C PRO A 182 7.41 9.20 -26.36
N GLY A 183 6.97 8.01 -26.79
CA GLY A 183 7.27 6.73 -26.13
C GLY A 183 6.10 6.06 -25.39
N SER A 184 4.87 6.53 -25.52
CA SER A 184 3.69 5.87 -24.93
C SER A 184 3.19 4.65 -25.73
N ASP A 185 3.74 4.41 -26.91
CA ASP A 185 3.42 3.25 -27.74
C ASP A 185 4.45 2.15 -27.49
N ASN A 186 3.97 1.04 -26.92
CA ASN A 186 4.67 -0.23 -26.72
C ASN A 186 5.75 -0.32 -25.64
N HIS A 187 5.32 -0.50 -24.38
CA HIS A 187 6.02 -1.48 -23.55
C HIS A 187 5.02 -2.62 -23.23
N PRO A 188 5.15 -3.78 -23.85
CA PRO A 188 4.52 -5.00 -23.35
C PRO A 188 5.17 -5.33 -22.01
N ILE A 189 4.34 -5.47 -20.97
CA ILE A 189 4.71 -6.06 -19.67
C ILE A 189 4.88 -7.57 -19.85
#